data_5072e7e579c62afe702f45a61a01f832
#
_entry.id   5072e7e579c62afe702f45a61a01f832
#
_cell.length_a   1.000
_cell.length_b   1.000
_cell.length_c   1.000
_cell.angle_alpha   90.00
_cell.angle_beta   90.00
_cell.angle_gamma   90.00
#
_symmetry.space_group_name_H-M   'P 1'
#
loop_
_entity.id
_entity.type
_entity.pdbx_description
1 polymer ?
#
loop_
_entity_poly.entity_id
_entity_poly.type
_entity_poly.pdbx_seq_one_letter_code
_entity_poly.pdbx_strand_id
1 'polypeptide(L)'
;MKVCVSEFTYETFEEILEKNFSNEEFILINSEGEITKGEGKPDIALVSYEIMFKSLKSEKFFENYLKLIDGCKYVQGSWAGIESPQAQSLIGHSEIFSHGGGIHAIPIANYVFAQMLR
;
A
#
# COMPACT_ATOMS: atom_id res chain seq x y z
N MET A 1 16.71 0.58 4.90
CA MET A 1 15.90 -0.11 3.88
C MET A 1 15.21 0.90 2.99
N LYS A 2 14.84 0.51 1.79
CA LYS A 2 14.08 1.37 0.86
C LYS A 2 12.60 1.05 0.97
N VAL A 3 11.79 2.10 1.25
CA VAL A 3 10.35 1.98 1.46
C VAL A 3 9.61 2.74 0.37
N CYS A 4 8.81 2.03 -0.42
CA CYS A 4 7.98 2.64 -1.46
C CYS A 4 6.61 3.04 -0.91
N VAL A 5 6.26 4.30 -1.09
CA VAL A 5 4.95 4.86 -0.77
C VAL A 5 4.51 5.82 -1.88
N SER A 6 3.21 6.10 -1.97
CA SER A 6 2.73 7.16 -2.85
C SER A 6 3.10 8.54 -2.32
N GLU A 7 3.26 9.51 -3.21
CA GLU A 7 3.43 10.93 -2.82
C GLU A 7 2.32 11.37 -1.86
N PHE A 8 1.07 11.03 -2.19
CA PHE A 8 -0.09 11.38 -1.36
C PHE A 8 0.03 10.86 0.07
N THR A 9 0.42 9.58 0.24
CA THR A 9 0.61 8.98 1.57
C THR A 9 1.77 9.64 2.29
N TYR A 10 2.88 9.90 1.61
CA TYR A 10 4.04 10.54 2.21
C TYR A 10 3.71 11.95 2.69
N GLU A 11 3.10 12.79 1.86
CA GLU A 11 2.72 14.16 2.21
C GLU A 11 1.71 14.21 3.37
N THR A 12 0.75 13.26 3.37
CA THR A 12 -0.26 13.19 4.43
C THR A 12 0.34 12.83 5.79
N PHE A 13 1.34 11.95 5.81
CA PHE A 13 1.93 11.40 7.03
C PHE A 13 3.41 11.76 7.22
N GLU A 14 3.91 12.79 6.53
CA GLU A 14 5.31 13.18 6.49
C GLU A 14 5.93 13.28 7.89
N GLU A 15 5.28 13.98 8.80
CA GLU A 15 5.77 14.18 10.16
C GLU A 15 5.95 12.86 10.91
N ILE A 16 5.00 11.94 10.76
CA ILE A 16 5.05 10.62 11.40
C ILE A 16 6.13 9.75 10.76
N LEU A 17 6.22 9.77 9.44
CA LEU A 17 7.20 8.99 8.69
C LEU A 17 8.63 9.45 8.98
N GLU A 18 8.88 10.72 8.92
CA GLU A 18 10.22 11.29 9.19
C GLU A 18 10.64 11.09 10.66
N LYS A 19 9.71 11.22 11.59
CA LYS A 19 10.01 11.01 13.02
C LYS A 19 10.35 9.55 13.34
N ASN A 20 9.63 8.60 12.77
CA ASN A 20 9.75 7.18 13.16
C ASN A 20 10.66 6.38 12.22
N PHE A 21 10.90 6.86 11.00
CA PHE A 21 11.64 6.16 9.96
C PHE A 21 12.73 7.03 9.32
N SER A 22 13.35 7.92 10.10
CA SER A 22 14.38 8.86 9.65
C SER A 22 15.63 8.20 9.04
N ASN A 23 15.87 6.93 9.37
CA ASN A 23 17.00 6.16 8.85
C ASN A 23 16.68 5.36 7.57
N GLU A 24 15.43 5.41 7.12
CA GLU A 24 14.99 4.71 5.93
C GLU A 24 14.99 5.63 4.70
N GLU A 25 15.24 5.04 3.53
CA GLU A 25 15.14 5.75 2.26
C GLU A 25 13.73 5.59 1.69
N PHE A 26 13.08 6.70 1.35
CA PHE A 26 11.76 6.65 0.73
C PHE A 26 11.85 6.72 -0.79
N ILE A 27 11.13 5.83 -1.46
CA ILE A 27 10.85 5.89 -2.89
C ILE A 27 9.42 6.36 -3.04
N LEU A 28 9.22 7.53 -3.65
CA LEU A 28 7.90 8.11 -3.86
C LEU A 28 7.45 7.90 -5.29
N ILE A 29 6.20 7.52 -5.45
CA ILE A 29 5.54 7.39 -6.76
C ILE A 29 4.38 8.37 -6.88
N ASN A 30 4.22 8.94 -8.07
CA ASN A 30 3.12 9.83 -8.39
C ASN A 30 1.87 9.07 -8.87
N SER A 31 0.84 9.80 -9.26
CA SER A 31 -0.41 9.24 -9.76
C SER A 31 -0.28 8.49 -11.10
N GLU A 32 0.83 8.66 -11.80
CA GLU A 32 1.15 7.95 -13.05
C GLU A 32 1.98 6.67 -12.80
N GLY A 33 2.38 6.41 -11.54
CA GLY A 33 3.25 5.29 -11.19
C GLY A 33 4.73 5.54 -11.44
N GLU A 34 5.11 6.79 -11.66
CA GLU A 34 6.50 7.19 -11.88
C GLU A 34 7.19 7.54 -10.58
N ILE A 35 8.45 7.17 -10.46
CA ILE A 35 9.28 7.53 -9.30
C ILE A 35 9.59 9.04 -9.37
N THR A 36 9.20 9.78 -8.33
CA THR A 36 9.46 11.21 -8.20
C THR A 36 10.51 11.54 -7.15
N LYS A 37 10.79 10.62 -6.24
CA LYS A 37 11.86 10.72 -5.26
C LYS A 37 12.43 9.33 -4.99
N GLY A 38 13.74 9.26 -4.79
CA GLY A 38 14.46 8.00 -4.56
C GLY A 38 14.77 7.26 -5.85
N GLU A 39 15.43 6.14 -5.72
CA GLU A 39 15.85 5.31 -6.85
C GLU A 39 15.99 3.83 -6.46
N GLY A 40 16.00 2.97 -7.46
CA GLY A 40 16.20 1.54 -7.31
C GLY A 40 14.95 0.77 -6.94
N LYS A 41 15.13 -0.42 -6.40
CA LYS A 41 14.06 -1.33 -5.99
C LYS A 41 13.76 -1.15 -4.51
N PRO A 42 12.48 -1.09 -4.11
CA PRO A 42 12.12 -1.07 -2.70
C PRO A 42 12.31 -2.44 -2.03
N ASP A 43 12.64 -2.40 -0.74
CA ASP A 43 12.60 -3.58 0.13
C ASP A 43 11.19 -3.80 0.68
N ILE A 44 10.51 -2.68 0.96
CA ILE A 44 9.15 -2.65 1.52
C ILE A 44 8.27 -1.77 0.63
N ALA A 45 7.04 -2.19 0.38
CA ALA A 45 6.07 -1.38 -0.32
C ALA A 45 4.76 -1.28 0.47
N LEU A 46 4.26 -0.07 0.67
CA LEU A 46 2.94 0.19 1.18
C LEU A 46 2.00 0.46 0.01
N VAL A 47 1.08 -0.45 -0.22
CA VAL A 47 0.04 -0.31 -1.24
C VAL A 47 -1.16 0.38 -0.59
N SER A 48 -1.18 1.70 -0.70
CA SER A 48 -2.25 2.52 -0.17
C SER A 48 -3.51 2.45 -1.04
N TYR A 49 -4.61 3.00 -0.54
CA TYR A 49 -5.89 2.97 -1.26
C TYR A 49 -5.80 3.60 -2.65
N GLU A 50 -5.12 4.73 -2.78
CA GLU A 50 -5.01 5.41 -4.08
C GLU A 50 -4.23 4.57 -5.09
N ILE A 51 -3.20 3.83 -4.67
CA ILE A 51 -2.48 2.89 -5.53
C ILE A 51 -3.41 1.76 -5.98
N MET A 52 -4.18 1.19 -5.07
CA MET A 52 -5.12 0.13 -5.41
C MET A 52 -6.22 0.63 -6.36
N PHE A 53 -6.81 1.80 -6.12
CA PHE A 53 -7.80 2.38 -7.02
C PHE A 53 -7.24 2.67 -8.42
N LYS A 54 -6.04 3.19 -8.51
CA LYS A 54 -5.35 3.39 -9.79
C LYS A 54 -5.10 2.05 -10.50
N SER A 55 -4.69 1.04 -9.76
CA SER A 55 -4.44 -0.31 -10.28
C SER A 55 -5.71 -0.95 -10.84
N LEU A 56 -6.87 -0.70 -10.24
CA LEU A 56 -8.16 -1.17 -10.72
C LEU A 56 -8.62 -0.45 -12.00
N LYS A 57 -8.22 0.80 -12.20
CA LYS A 57 -8.63 1.64 -13.32
C LYS A 57 -7.66 1.62 -14.49
N SER A 58 -6.40 1.34 -14.25
CA SER A 58 -5.33 1.38 -15.26
C SER A 58 -4.45 0.15 -15.16
N GLU A 59 -4.60 -0.74 -16.12
CA GLU A 59 -3.76 -1.94 -16.25
C GLU A 59 -2.28 -1.56 -16.43
N LYS A 60 -2.00 -0.54 -17.22
CA LYS A 60 -0.63 -0.03 -17.44
C LYS A 60 0.01 0.48 -16.15
N PHE A 61 -0.72 1.24 -15.34
CA PHE A 61 -0.24 1.68 -14.03
C PHE A 61 0.12 0.47 -13.16
N PHE A 62 -0.77 -0.51 -13.10
CA PHE A 62 -0.57 -1.70 -12.28
C PHE A 62 0.61 -2.54 -12.74
N GLU A 63 0.76 -2.75 -14.04
CA GLU A 63 1.93 -3.44 -14.60
C GLU A 63 3.24 -2.75 -14.25
N ASN A 64 3.30 -1.43 -14.36
CA ASN A 64 4.47 -0.64 -13.98
C ASN A 64 4.75 -0.73 -12.48
N TYR A 65 3.71 -0.69 -11.67
CA TYR A 65 3.83 -0.85 -10.22
C TYR A 65 4.35 -2.24 -9.83
N LEU A 66 3.82 -3.30 -10.43
CA LEU A 66 4.31 -4.67 -10.21
C LEU A 66 5.79 -4.82 -10.58
N LYS A 67 6.24 -4.21 -11.67
CA LYS A 67 7.66 -4.22 -12.06
C LYS A 67 8.52 -3.51 -11.03
N LEU A 68 8.03 -2.43 -10.44
CA LEU A 68 8.75 -1.69 -9.40
C LEU A 68 8.94 -2.52 -8.14
N ILE A 69 7.88 -3.19 -7.68
CA ILE A 69 7.89 -3.94 -6.41
C ILE A 69 8.34 -5.40 -6.56
N ASP A 70 8.61 -5.85 -7.77
CA ASP A 70 9.01 -7.24 -8.01
C ASP A 70 10.26 -7.62 -7.20
N GLY A 71 10.14 -8.68 -6.40
CA GLY A 71 11.18 -9.10 -5.47
C GLY A 71 11.23 -8.32 -4.16
N CYS A 72 10.21 -7.51 -3.88
CA CYS A 72 10.07 -6.81 -2.60
C CYS A 72 9.96 -7.82 -1.46
N LYS A 73 10.67 -7.57 -0.36
CA LYS A 73 10.65 -8.46 0.80
C LYS A 73 9.30 -8.45 1.50
N TYR A 74 8.70 -7.28 1.60
CA TYR A 74 7.44 -7.11 2.31
C TYR A 74 6.52 -6.13 1.59
N VAL A 75 5.31 -6.55 1.35
CA VAL A 75 4.24 -5.70 0.79
C VAL A 75 3.07 -5.64 1.75
N GLN A 76 2.70 -4.44 2.14
CA GLN A 76 1.55 -4.17 3.00
C GLN A 76 0.40 -3.58 2.16
N GLY A 77 -0.71 -4.29 2.09
CA GLY A 77 -1.97 -3.76 1.58
C GLY A 77 -2.74 -3.04 2.66
N SER A 78 -3.39 -1.93 2.30
CA SER A 78 -4.19 -1.12 3.22
C SER A 78 -5.69 -1.43 3.20
N TRP A 79 -6.09 -2.53 2.58
CA TRP A 79 -7.47 -3.01 2.51
C TRP A 79 -7.62 -4.40 3.10
N ALA A 80 -8.85 -4.84 3.30
CA ALA A 80 -9.18 -6.21 3.68
C ALA A 80 -9.45 -7.07 2.44
N GLY A 81 -9.12 -8.36 2.53
CA GLY A 81 -9.37 -9.34 1.48
C GLY A 81 -8.21 -9.50 0.50
N ILE A 82 -8.16 -10.66 -0.12
CA ILE A 82 -7.10 -11.06 -1.06
C ILE A 82 -7.67 -11.73 -2.33
N GLU A 83 -8.97 -11.64 -2.53
CA GLU A 83 -9.66 -12.37 -3.59
C GLU A 83 -9.52 -11.70 -4.97
N SER A 84 -9.20 -10.42 -5.01
CA SER A 84 -9.06 -9.71 -6.28
C SER A 84 -7.83 -10.18 -7.08
N PRO A 85 -7.89 -10.16 -8.42
CA PRO A 85 -6.73 -10.47 -9.25
C PRO A 85 -5.52 -9.59 -8.94
N GLN A 86 -5.75 -8.33 -8.59
CA GLN A 86 -4.69 -7.38 -8.22
C GLN A 86 -4.00 -7.81 -6.92
N ALA A 87 -4.76 -8.19 -5.89
CA ALA A 87 -4.18 -8.69 -4.65
C ALA A 87 -3.37 -9.97 -4.88
N GLN A 88 -3.87 -10.90 -5.69
CA GLN A 88 -3.16 -12.13 -6.03
C GLN A 88 -1.84 -11.85 -6.79
N SER A 89 -1.84 -10.86 -7.67
CA SER A 89 -0.63 -10.44 -8.38
C SER A 89 0.40 -9.81 -7.44
N LEU A 90 -0.03 -8.99 -6.48
CA LEU A 90 0.85 -8.41 -5.46
C LEU A 90 1.49 -9.49 -4.59
N ILE A 91 0.71 -10.48 -4.18
CA ILE A 91 1.21 -11.66 -3.44
C ILE A 91 2.29 -12.39 -4.25
N GLY A 92 2.07 -12.57 -5.56
CA GLY A 92 3.01 -13.25 -6.45
C GLY A 92 4.33 -12.50 -6.67
N HIS A 93 4.40 -11.19 -6.41
CA HIS A 93 5.58 -10.36 -6.61
C HIS A 93 6.33 -9.99 -5.32
N SER A 94 5.91 -10.53 -4.18
CA SER A 94 6.51 -10.24 -2.86
C SER A 94 6.86 -11.52 -2.11
N GLU A 95 7.88 -11.47 -1.25
CA GLU A 95 8.20 -12.59 -0.36
C GLU A 95 7.16 -12.75 0.75
N ILE A 96 6.76 -11.62 1.34
CA ILE A 96 5.74 -11.57 2.39
C ILE A 96 4.71 -10.52 1.99
N PHE A 97 3.44 -10.91 2.02
CA PHE A 97 2.31 -10.01 1.82
C PHE A 97 1.40 -10.01 3.05
N SER A 98 1.00 -8.84 3.49
CA SER A 98 -0.04 -8.70 4.50
C SER A 98 -1.09 -7.66 4.10
N HIS A 99 -2.25 -7.74 4.71
CA HIS A 99 -3.38 -6.86 4.41
C HIS A 99 -4.13 -6.49 5.70
N GLY A 100 -5.10 -5.58 5.57
CA GLY A 100 -5.88 -5.08 6.70
C GLY A 100 -7.02 -5.99 7.16
N GLY A 101 -6.97 -7.28 6.89
CA GLY A 101 -8.02 -8.22 7.30
C GLY A 101 -8.23 -8.21 8.81
N GLY A 102 -9.49 -8.02 9.23
CA GLY A 102 -9.88 -8.01 10.64
C GLY A 102 -9.69 -6.68 11.38
N ILE A 103 -8.90 -5.74 10.90
CA ILE A 103 -8.66 -4.48 11.61
C ILE A 103 -9.91 -3.61 11.75
N HIS A 104 -10.86 -3.75 10.85
CA HIS A 104 -12.14 -3.03 10.86
C HIS A 104 -13.29 -3.81 11.52
N ALA A 105 -13.07 -5.07 11.89
CA ALA A 105 -14.12 -5.96 12.38
C ALA A 105 -14.78 -5.42 13.67
N ILE A 106 -14.00 -5.04 14.66
CA ILE A 106 -14.52 -4.51 15.92
C ILE A 106 -15.22 -3.15 15.73
N PRO A 107 -14.61 -2.14 15.09
CA PRO A 107 -15.29 -0.87 14.83
C PRO A 107 -16.60 -1.03 14.05
N ILE A 108 -16.64 -1.87 13.03
CA ILE A 108 -17.84 -2.12 12.24
C ILE A 108 -18.90 -2.83 13.08
N ALA A 109 -18.54 -3.86 13.85
CA ALA A 109 -19.45 -4.56 14.74
C ALA A 109 -20.05 -3.61 15.78
N ASN A 110 -19.23 -2.75 16.39
CA ASN A 110 -19.68 -1.76 17.35
C ASN A 110 -20.65 -0.76 16.72
N TYR A 111 -20.37 -0.29 15.52
CA TYR A 111 -21.26 0.61 14.80
C TYR A 111 -22.62 -0.05 14.50
N VAL A 112 -22.62 -1.26 13.97
CA VAL A 112 -23.86 -2.02 13.68
C VAL A 112 -24.65 -2.23 14.94
N PHE A 113 -24.00 -2.67 16.03
CA PHE A 113 -24.64 -2.90 17.31
C PHE A 113 -25.27 -1.62 17.87
N ALA A 114 -24.57 -0.49 17.81
CA ALA A 114 -25.10 0.80 18.21
C ALA A 114 -26.35 1.21 17.40
N GLN A 115 -26.37 0.92 16.10
CA GLN A 115 -27.55 1.19 15.26
C GLN A 115 -28.74 0.26 15.62
N MET A 116 -28.49 -0.97 16.01
CA MET A 116 -29.54 -1.90 16.47
C MET A 116 -30.18 -1.48 17.79
N LEU A 117 -29.44 -0.84 18.67
CA LEU A 117 -29.92 -0.33 19.96
C LEU A 117 -30.61 1.04 19.87
N ARG A 118 -30.56 1.67 18.74
CA ARG A 118 -31.11 3.01 18.50
C ARG A 118 -32.67 3.11 18.42
#